data_ad4b5dbfd8947d331985bf176c47ddca
#
_entry.id   ad4b5dbfd8947d331985bf176c47ddca
#
_cell.length_a   1.000
_cell.length_b   1.000
_cell.length_c   1.000
_cell.angle_alpha   90.00
_cell.angle_beta   90.00
_cell.angle_gamma   90.00
#
_symmetry.space_group_name_H-M   'P 1'
#
loop_
_entity.id
_entity.type
_entity.pdbx_description
1 polymer ?
#
loop_
_entity_poly.entity_id
_entity_poly.type
_entity_poly.pdbx_seq_one_letter_code
_entity_poly.pdbx_strand_id
1 'polypeptide(L)'
;FREVIANPHLLRLDLGIFILHMVLTALFVVIPFALVDTLELKRDAHWQVYIPVLIGSVLLMAPLLMMGMRRQRTFWVFRLAIAILLVGQLALLSGMDQSKLLLTGLLCFFVGFNLLEAMLPSLMTRLAPGYAKGTAIGVYNTFEFAGVFVGGAFGGILLGMFGGSGVFAFCALASLAWLILAFTGATPELRNSVTLRLDGETDLDLESLELHLGALQGVDHVTVLPKDRSAYI
;
A
#
# COMPACT_ATOMS: atom_id res chain seq x y z
N PHE A 1 2.40 16.66 -13.66
CA PHE A 1 2.15 16.77 -12.23
C PHE A 1 0.65 16.89 -11.93
N ARG A 2 -0.05 17.88 -12.53
CA ARG A 2 -1.47 18.13 -12.28
C ARG A 2 -2.36 16.93 -12.62
N GLU A 3 -2.07 16.21 -13.67
CA GLU A 3 -2.80 15.02 -14.10
C GLU A 3 -2.68 13.86 -13.08
N VAL A 4 -1.51 13.69 -12.49
CA VAL A 4 -1.29 12.65 -11.47
C VAL A 4 -2.11 12.94 -10.22
N ILE A 5 -2.05 14.17 -9.69
CA ILE A 5 -2.77 14.56 -8.47
C ILE A 5 -4.28 14.62 -8.69
N ALA A 6 -4.73 14.98 -9.90
CA ALA A 6 -6.16 15.04 -10.21
C ALA A 6 -6.78 13.66 -10.53
N ASN A 7 -5.97 12.61 -10.67
CA ASN A 7 -6.47 11.28 -10.97
C ASN A 7 -7.04 10.61 -9.70
N PRO A 8 -8.36 10.36 -9.63
CA PRO A 8 -8.99 9.82 -8.44
C PRO A 8 -8.53 8.40 -8.09
N HIS A 9 -8.08 7.61 -9.07
CA HIS A 9 -7.58 6.27 -8.83
C HIS A 9 -6.19 6.29 -8.17
N LEU A 10 -5.30 7.18 -8.63
CA LEU A 10 -3.98 7.37 -8.02
C LEU A 10 -4.12 7.97 -6.63
N LEU A 11 -4.95 8.99 -6.46
CA LEU A 11 -5.19 9.61 -5.14
C LEU A 11 -5.70 8.61 -4.10
N ARG A 12 -6.51 7.62 -4.49
CA ARG A 12 -6.95 6.55 -3.58
C ARG A 12 -5.81 5.65 -3.13
N LEU A 13 -4.84 5.38 -4.01
CA LEU A 13 -3.64 4.63 -3.65
C LEU A 13 -2.71 5.47 -2.76
N ASP A 14 -2.57 6.76 -3.06
CA ASP A 14 -1.81 7.71 -2.24
C ASP A 14 -2.39 7.81 -0.83
N LEU A 15 -3.71 7.94 -0.69
CA LEU A 15 -4.40 7.88 0.61
C LEU A 15 -4.23 6.51 1.28
N GLY A 16 -4.21 5.44 0.50
CA GLY A 16 -3.99 4.09 0.99
C GLY A 16 -2.63 3.93 1.66
N ILE A 17 -1.55 4.35 0.99
CA ILE A 17 -0.19 4.24 1.55
C ILE A 17 -0.02 5.18 2.75
N PHE A 18 -0.62 6.38 2.70
CA PHE A 18 -0.66 7.30 3.84
C PHE A 18 -1.27 6.63 5.07
N ILE A 19 -2.47 6.02 4.94
CA ILE A 19 -3.14 5.34 6.05
C ILE A 19 -2.33 4.13 6.52
N LEU A 20 -1.78 3.33 5.61
CA LEU A 20 -0.98 2.16 5.92
C LEU A 20 0.22 2.51 6.82
N HIS A 21 0.98 3.54 6.46
CA HIS A 21 2.15 3.97 7.22
C HIS A 21 1.80 4.76 8.47
N MET A 22 0.72 5.52 8.45
CA MET A 22 0.17 6.18 9.63
C MET A 22 -0.20 5.16 10.71
N VAL A 23 -0.90 4.11 10.33
CA VAL A 23 -1.30 3.02 11.25
C VAL A 23 -0.07 2.24 11.72
N LEU A 24 0.91 1.95 10.85
CA LEU A 24 2.16 1.28 11.22
C LEU A 24 2.90 2.06 12.32
N THR A 25 3.17 3.34 12.08
CA THR A 25 3.96 4.14 13.03
C THR A 25 3.21 4.41 14.34
N ALA A 26 1.90 4.65 14.28
CA ALA A 26 1.08 4.78 15.49
C ALA A 26 1.10 3.48 16.32
N LEU A 27 1.00 2.31 15.66
CA LEU A 27 1.10 1.01 16.32
C LEU A 27 2.45 0.83 17.01
N PHE A 28 3.56 1.18 16.34
CA PHE A 28 4.90 1.04 16.91
C PHE A 28 5.18 1.96 18.08
N VAL A 29 4.40 3.01 18.29
CA VAL A 29 4.45 3.82 19.52
C VAL A 29 3.95 3.02 20.73
N VAL A 30 3.00 2.08 20.56
CA VAL A 30 2.36 1.33 21.65
C VAL A 30 2.94 -0.06 21.86
N ILE A 31 3.21 -0.80 20.79
CA ILE A 31 3.59 -2.23 20.86
C ILE A 31 4.76 -2.51 21.78
N PRO A 32 5.86 -1.72 21.82
CA PRO A 32 6.96 -1.98 22.74
C PRO A 32 6.52 -1.99 24.22
N PHE A 33 5.55 -1.14 24.59
CA PHE A 33 4.99 -1.12 25.94
C PHE A 33 4.10 -2.33 26.17
N ALA A 34 3.20 -2.65 25.22
CA ALA A 34 2.35 -3.82 25.34
C ALA A 34 3.12 -5.15 25.44
N LEU A 35 4.28 -5.28 24.78
CA LEU A 35 5.16 -6.44 24.91
C LEU A 35 5.76 -6.56 26.31
N VAL A 36 6.12 -5.43 26.94
CA VAL A 36 6.60 -5.43 28.32
C VAL A 36 5.48 -5.77 29.29
N ASP A 37 4.33 -5.11 29.15
CA ASP A 37 3.23 -5.17 30.12
C ASP A 37 2.48 -6.50 30.05
N THR A 38 2.23 -7.04 28.83
CA THR A 38 1.39 -8.22 28.62
C THR A 38 2.19 -9.53 28.54
N LEU A 39 3.42 -9.47 27.99
CA LEU A 39 4.27 -10.66 27.82
C LEU A 39 5.44 -10.72 28.82
N GLU A 40 5.58 -9.69 29.68
CA GLU A 40 6.69 -9.53 30.63
C GLU A 40 8.07 -9.59 29.94
N LEU A 41 8.12 -9.26 28.65
CA LEU A 41 9.36 -9.30 27.87
C LEU A 41 10.19 -8.04 28.07
N LYS A 42 11.47 -8.25 28.40
CA LYS A 42 12.44 -7.15 28.42
C LYS A 42 12.61 -6.56 27.02
N ARG A 43 12.94 -5.29 26.94
CA ARG A 43 13.08 -4.57 25.65
C ARG A 43 14.10 -5.20 24.69
N ASP A 44 15.18 -5.75 25.22
CA ASP A 44 16.22 -6.46 24.48
C ASP A 44 15.76 -7.83 23.92
N ALA A 45 14.63 -8.35 24.42
CA ALA A 45 14.04 -9.64 23.99
C ALA A 45 12.86 -9.47 23.00
N HIS A 46 12.46 -8.23 22.64
CA HIS A 46 11.31 -8.01 21.73
C HIS A 46 11.49 -8.65 20.35
N TRP A 47 12.72 -8.86 19.90
CA TRP A 47 13.00 -9.57 18.64
C TRP A 47 12.45 -11.00 18.62
N GLN A 48 12.28 -11.64 19.78
CA GLN A 48 11.69 -12.99 19.91
C GLN A 48 10.21 -13.02 19.49
N VAL A 49 9.54 -11.88 19.50
CA VAL A 49 8.18 -11.70 18.97
C VAL A 49 8.22 -11.19 17.53
N TYR A 50 8.98 -10.14 17.26
CA TYR A 50 8.97 -9.52 15.94
C TYR A 50 9.45 -10.45 14.82
N ILE A 51 10.56 -11.19 15.04
CA ILE A 51 11.10 -12.06 13.98
C ILE A 51 10.12 -13.18 13.60
N PRO A 52 9.57 -14.00 14.55
CA PRO A 52 8.60 -15.03 14.20
C PRO A 52 7.32 -14.47 13.58
N VAL A 53 6.82 -13.32 14.07
CA VAL A 53 5.63 -12.67 13.51
C VAL A 53 5.89 -12.20 12.08
N LEU A 54 7.03 -11.57 11.80
CA LEU A 54 7.38 -11.12 10.46
C LEU A 54 7.55 -12.31 9.50
N ILE A 55 8.29 -13.34 9.90
CA ILE A 55 8.46 -14.55 9.06
C ILE A 55 7.09 -15.20 8.80
N GLY A 56 6.29 -15.40 9.86
CA GLY A 56 4.95 -15.98 9.75
C GLY A 56 4.05 -15.15 8.84
N SER A 57 4.11 -13.83 8.94
CA SER A 57 3.30 -12.94 8.09
C SER A 57 3.69 -13.01 6.61
N VAL A 58 4.98 -13.10 6.29
CA VAL A 58 5.46 -13.28 4.91
C VAL A 58 5.02 -14.62 4.34
N LEU A 59 5.10 -15.70 5.11
CA LEU A 59 4.64 -17.02 4.69
C LEU A 59 3.13 -17.04 4.44
N LEU A 60 2.33 -16.38 5.28
CA LEU A 60 0.88 -16.32 5.12
C LEU A 60 0.44 -15.38 4.01
N MET A 61 1.16 -14.28 3.76
CA MET A 61 0.83 -13.37 2.67
C MET A 61 1.12 -13.96 1.28
N ALA A 62 2.14 -14.83 1.15
CA ALA A 62 2.60 -15.33 -0.15
C ALA A 62 1.49 -15.97 -1.00
N PRO A 63 0.67 -16.93 -0.48
CA PRO A 63 -0.42 -17.51 -1.25
C PRO A 63 -1.52 -16.48 -1.60
N LEU A 64 -1.78 -15.50 -0.74
CA LEU A 64 -2.74 -14.43 -0.99
C LEU A 64 -2.24 -13.52 -2.11
N LEU A 65 -0.96 -13.15 -2.09
CA LEU A 65 -0.33 -12.36 -3.13
C LEU A 65 -0.38 -13.08 -4.49
N MET A 66 -0.03 -14.37 -4.52
CA MET A 66 -0.14 -15.19 -5.73
C MET A 66 -1.58 -15.25 -6.29
N MET A 67 -2.57 -15.31 -5.40
CA MET A 67 -3.98 -15.26 -5.79
C MET A 67 -4.36 -13.87 -6.35
N GLY A 68 -3.82 -12.79 -5.77
CA GLY A 68 -4.03 -11.41 -6.22
C GLY A 68 -3.39 -11.10 -7.57
N MET A 69 -2.33 -11.82 -7.96
CA MET A 69 -1.69 -11.66 -9.27
C MET A 69 -2.59 -12.13 -10.43
N ARG A 70 -3.60 -12.94 -10.17
CA ARG A 70 -4.59 -13.34 -11.17
C ARG A 70 -5.49 -12.15 -11.50
N ARG A 71 -5.57 -11.78 -12.82
CA ARG A 71 -6.16 -10.55 -13.37
C ARG A 71 -7.51 -10.11 -12.76
N GLN A 72 -8.38 -11.04 -12.43
CA GLN A 72 -9.72 -10.72 -11.90
C GLN A 72 -9.79 -10.63 -10.36
N ARG A 73 -8.71 -10.96 -9.62
CA ARG A 73 -8.75 -11.08 -8.16
C ARG A 73 -7.94 -10.01 -7.43
N THR A 74 -7.20 -9.17 -8.15
CA THR A 74 -6.30 -8.16 -7.58
C THR A 74 -7.03 -7.26 -6.58
N PHE A 75 -8.15 -6.64 -6.96
CA PHE A 75 -8.89 -5.74 -6.08
C PHE A 75 -9.64 -6.47 -4.96
N TRP A 76 -10.01 -7.73 -5.18
CA TRP A 76 -10.59 -8.54 -4.11
C TRP A 76 -9.53 -8.84 -3.04
N VAL A 77 -8.33 -9.26 -3.43
CA VAL A 77 -7.22 -9.51 -2.49
C VAL A 77 -6.79 -8.21 -1.80
N PHE A 78 -6.79 -7.09 -2.52
CA PHE A 78 -6.50 -5.78 -1.95
C PHE A 78 -7.48 -5.41 -0.82
N ARG A 79 -8.79 -5.57 -1.03
CA ARG A 79 -9.81 -5.34 0.00
C ARG A 79 -9.70 -6.32 1.16
N LEU A 80 -9.40 -7.60 0.85
CA LEU A 80 -9.15 -8.61 1.88
C LEU A 80 -7.95 -8.24 2.75
N ALA A 81 -6.88 -7.73 2.17
CA ALA A 81 -5.70 -7.29 2.91
C ALA A 81 -6.02 -6.14 3.89
N ILE A 82 -6.83 -5.16 3.47
CA ILE A 82 -7.30 -4.08 4.36
C ILE A 82 -8.18 -4.66 5.47
N ALA A 83 -9.05 -5.64 5.16
CA ALA A 83 -9.89 -6.28 6.16
C ALA A 83 -9.07 -7.09 7.18
N ILE A 84 -8.02 -7.80 6.74
CA ILE A 84 -7.08 -8.50 7.62
C ILE A 84 -6.34 -7.51 8.53
N LEU A 85 -5.89 -6.38 7.98
CA LEU A 85 -5.27 -5.29 8.74
C LEU A 85 -6.20 -4.78 9.84
N LEU A 86 -7.47 -4.50 9.50
CA LEU A 86 -8.51 -4.07 10.43
C LEU A 86 -8.77 -5.11 11.54
N VAL A 87 -8.88 -6.40 11.17
CA VAL A 87 -9.05 -7.49 12.16
C VAL A 87 -7.86 -7.53 13.11
N GLY A 88 -6.64 -7.35 12.61
CA GLY A 88 -5.44 -7.22 13.43
C GLY A 88 -5.56 -6.08 14.45
N GLN A 89 -6.01 -4.90 14.03
CA GLN A 89 -6.21 -3.74 14.92
C GLN A 89 -7.28 -4.00 15.98
N LEU A 90 -8.39 -4.62 15.60
CA LEU A 90 -9.47 -4.96 16.54
C LEU A 90 -9.01 -6.03 17.57
N ALA A 91 -8.21 -6.99 17.14
CA ALA A 91 -7.61 -7.98 18.04
C ALA A 91 -6.63 -7.31 19.02
N LEU A 92 -5.80 -6.37 18.56
CA LEU A 92 -4.89 -5.59 19.43
C LEU A 92 -5.67 -4.73 20.42
N LEU A 93 -6.73 -4.07 19.99
CA LEU A 93 -7.61 -3.27 20.85
C LEU A 93 -8.25 -4.11 21.97
N SER A 94 -8.70 -5.32 21.63
CA SER A 94 -9.37 -6.23 22.58
C SER A 94 -8.40 -7.05 23.43
N GLY A 95 -7.15 -7.12 23.02
CA GLY A 95 -6.17 -8.09 23.54
C GLY A 95 -5.03 -7.48 24.34
N MET A 96 -5.16 -6.23 24.80
CA MET A 96 -4.08 -5.56 25.54
C MET A 96 -3.61 -6.31 26.78
N ASP A 97 -4.51 -7.06 27.43
CA ASP A 97 -4.21 -7.86 28.63
C ASP A 97 -4.11 -9.37 28.33
N GLN A 98 -4.13 -9.77 27.05
CA GLN A 98 -4.15 -11.17 26.63
C GLN A 98 -3.06 -11.50 25.62
N SER A 99 -2.03 -12.19 26.06
CA SER A 99 -0.85 -12.54 25.24
C SER A 99 -1.20 -13.16 23.88
N LYS A 100 -2.20 -14.06 23.86
CA LYS A 100 -2.62 -14.74 22.60
C LYS A 100 -3.25 -13.76 21.61
N LEU A 101 -4.13 -12.86 22.07
CA LEU A 101 -4.77 -11.86 21.21
C LEU A 101 -3.77 -10.83 20.73
N LEU A 102 -2.83 -10.39 21.58
CA LEU A 102 -1.75 -9.49 21.20
C LEU A 102 -0.91 -10.08 20.07
N LEU A 103 -0.44 -11.31 20.21
CA LEU A 103 0.38 -11.99 19.20
C LEU A 103 -0.39 -12.26 17.90
N THR A 104 -1.65 -12.72 18.02
CA THR A 104 -2.50 -12.95 16.85
C THR A 104 -2.83 -11.63 16.13
N GLY A 105 -3.12 -10.58 16.89
CA GLY A 105 -3.37 -9.25 16.35
C GLY A 105 -2.16 -8.71 15.59
N LEU A 106 -0.96 -8.85 16.14
CA LEU A 106 0.30 -8.51 15.48
C LEU A 106 0.50 -9.30 14.18
N LEU A 107 0.28 -10.61 14.23
CA LEU A 107 0.42 -11.46 13.05
C LEU A 107 -0.56 -11.05 11.95
N CYS A 108 -1.84 -10.88 12.28
CA CYS A 108 -2.85 -10.41 11.32
C CYS A 108 -2.49 -9.03 10.76
N PHE A 109 -2.07 -8.10 11.62
CA PHE A 109 -1.62 -6.79 11.20
C PHE A 109 -0.51 -6.89 10.14
N PHE A 110 0.57 -7.64 10.44
CA PHE A 110 1.69 -7.76 9.52
C PHE A 110 1.36 -8.55 8.25
N VAL A 111 0.44 -9.51 8.29
CA VAL A 111 -0.05 -10.17 7.06
C VAL A 111 -0.73 -9.15 6.16
N GLY A 112 -1.66 -8.36 6.69
CA GLY A 112 -2.34 -7.30 5.93
C GLY A 112 -1.38 -6.24 5.44
N PHE A 113 -0.48 -5.76 6.32
CA PHE A 113 0.52 -4.74 6.02
C PHE A 113 1.45 -5.18 4.88
N ASN A 114 2.13 -6.32 5.01
CA ASN A 114 3.07 -6.81 3.99
C ASN A 114 2.39 -7.08 2.65
N LEU A 115 1.14 -7.56 2.66
CA LEU A 115 0.38 -7.78 1.44
C LEU A 115 0.03 -6.47 0.73
N LEU A 116 -0.40 -5.44 1.48
CA LEU A 116 -0.69 -4.10 0.97
C LEU A 116 0.58 -3.40 0.48
N GLU A 117 1.68 -3.53 1.22
CA GLU A 117 2.99 -2.99 0.86
C GLU A 117 3.51 -3.54 -0.47
N ALA A 118 3.28 -4.83 -0.73
CA ALA A 118 3.63 -5.44 -2.01
C ALA A 118 2.67 -5.02 -3.15
N MET A 119 1.39 -4.80 -2.85
CA MET A 119 0.37 -4.52 -3.86
C MET A 119 0.28 -3.04 -4.26
N LEU A 120 0.40 -2.12 -3.33
CA LEU A 120 0.20 -0.68 -3.57
C LEU A 120 1.16 -0.09 -4.62
N PRO A 121 2.49 -0.30 -4.55
CA PRO A 121 3.41 0.20 -5.58
C PRO A 121 3.15 -0.44 -6.95
N SER A 122 2.79 -1.73 -6.97
CA SER A 122 2.44 -2.44 -8.20
C SER A 122 1.18 -1.85 -8.84
N LEU A 123 0.14 -1.54 -8.06
CA LEU A 123 -1.06 -0.89 -8.54
C LEU A 123 -0.77 0.53 -9.02
N MET A 124 0.04 1.29 -8.28
CA MET A 124 0.44 2.65 -8.64
C MET A 124 1.11 2.67 -10.01
N THR A 125 2.09 1.80 -10.26
CA THR A 125 2.81 1.74 -11.55
C THR A 125 1.96 1.25 -12.72
N ARG A 126 0.91 0.47 -12.45
CA ARG A 126 -0.02 -0.05 -13.47
C ARG A 126 -1.16 0.91 -13.80
N LEU A 127 -1.48 1.85 -12.90
CA LEU A 127 -2.53 2.85 -13.09
C LEU A 127 -1.98 4.21 -13.53
N ALA A 128 -0.71 4.48 -13.23
CA ALA A 128 -0.05 5.72 -13.66
C ALA A 128 0.19 5.72 -15.18
N PRO A 129 -0.02 6.87 -15.85
CA PRO A 129 0.35 7.02 -17.25
C PRO A 129 1.83 6.69 -17.45
N GLY A 130 2.18 6.04 -18.57
CA GLY A 130 3.54 5.56 -18.85
C GLY A 130 4.60 6.64 -18.69
N TYR A 131 4.32 7.84 -19.23
CA TYR A 131 5.20 9.02 -19.17
C TYR A 131 5.26 9.72 -17.81
N ALA A 132 4.35 9.42 -16.88
CA ALA A 132 4.26 10.07 -15.58
C ALA A 132 4.53 9.15 -14.39
N LYS A 133 5.01 7.92 -14.63
CA LYS A 133 5.27 6.93 -13.56
C LYS A 133 6.21 7.44 -12.48
N GLY A 134 7.30 8.11 -12.85
CA GLY A 134 8.24 8.69 -11.89
C GLY A 134 7.58 9.75 -11.01
N THR A 135 6.74 10.62 -11.59
CA THR A 135 5.98 11.62 -10.84
C THR A 135 4.96 10.96 -9.90
N ALA A 136 4.26 9.93 -10.38
CA ALA A 136 3.28 9.20 -9.57
C ALA A 136 3.93 8.54 -8.36
N ILE A 137 5.07 7.88 -8.52
CA ILE A 137 5.84 7.30 -7.41
C ILE A 137 6.38 8.39 -6.46
N GLY A 138 6.79 9.55 -6.97
CA GLY A 138 7.23 10.67 -6.13
C GLY A 138 6.11 11.20 -5.23
N VAL A 139 4.88 11.35 -5.77
CA VAL A 139 3.68 11.73 -5.00
C VAL A 139 3.35 10.64 -3.97
N TYR A 140 3.32 9.40 -4.39
CA TYR A 140 3.08 8.24 -3.53
C TYR A 140 4.02 8.20 -2.32
N ASN A 141 5.34 8.33 -2.53
CA ASN A 141 6.32 8.37 -1.45
C ASN A 141 6.12 9.59 -0.52
N THR A 142 5.64 10.72 -1.06
CA THR A 142 5.31 11.90 -0.24
C THR A 142 4.16 11.59 0.72
N PHE A 143 3.11 10.91 0.24
CA PHE A 143 2.00 10.45 1.08
C PHE A 143 2.44 9.40 2.10
N GLU A 144 3.33 8.49 1.72
CA GLU A 144 3.93 7.49 2.61
C GLU A 144 4.62 8.17 3.80
N PHE A 145 5.57 9.07 3.54
CA PHE A 145 6.30 9.77 4.62
C PHE A 145 5.41 10.71 5.43
N ALA A 146 4.41 11.34 4.80
CA ALA A 146 3.41 12.11 5.54
C ALA A 146 2.62 11.22 6.50
N GLY A 147 2.26 9.99 6.08
CA GLY A 147 1.63 8.99 6.92
C GLY A 147 2.51 8.60 8.12
N VAL A 148 3.78 8.32 7.89
CA VAL A 148 4.77 8.03 8.95
C VAL A 148 4.79 9.16 9.99
N PHE A 149 4.90 10.41 9.53
CA PHE A 149 4.93 11.58 10.42
C PHE A 149 3.65 11.73 11.24
N VAL A 150 2.50 11.68 10.58
CA VAL A 150 1.18 11.82 11.23
C VAL A 150 0.95 10.69 12.22
N GLY A 151 1.27 9.45 11.84
CA GLY A 151 1.11 8.28 12.71
C GLY A 151 1.95 8.36 13.99
N GLY A 152 3.22 8.77 13.87
CA GLY A 152 4.08 8.98 15.03
C GLY A 152 3.60 10.11 15.95
N ALA A 153 3.24 11.25 15.37
CA ALA A 153 2.78 12.41 16.12
C ALA A 153 1.44 12.15 16.84
N PHE A 154 0.42 11.70 16.09
CA PHE A 154 -0.90 11.39 16.66
C PHE A 154 -0.86 10.17 17.57
N GLY A 155 -0.07 9.13 17.22
CA GLY A 155 0.13 7.96 18.07
C GLY A 155 0.67 8.35 19.44
N GLY A 156 1.67 9.24 19.49
CA GLY A 156 2.23 9.75 20.76
C GLY A 156 1.21 10.57 21.57
N ILE A 157 0.47 11.47 20.92
CA ILE A 157 -0.58 12.28 21.58
C ILE A 157 -1.66 11.37 22.15
N LEU A 158 -2.20 10.44 21.35
CA LEU A 158 -3.26 9.53 21.74
C LEU A 158 -2.82 8.59 22.87
N LEU A 159 -1.56 8.10 22.81
CA LEU A 159 -1.01 7.30 23.89
C LEU A 159 -0.99 8.08 25.22
N GLY A 160 -0.60 9.33 25.19
CA GLY A 160 -0.59 10.19 26.38
C GLY A 160 -1.97 10.52 26.94
N MET A 161 -2.98 10.64 26.08
CA MET A 161 -4.36 11.02 26.49
C MET A 161 -5.26 9.84 26.83
N PHE A 162 -5.17 8.76 26.07
CA PHE A 162 -6.11 7.65 26.09
C PHE A 162 -5.46 6.28 26.28
N GLY A 163 -4.14 6.24 26.49
CA GLY A 163 -3.39 4.99 26.56
C GLY A 163 -3.33 4.22 25.25
N GLY A 164 -2.88 2.98 25.31
CA GLY A 164 -2.73 2.12 24.12
C GLY A 164 -4.06 1.83 23.43
N SER A 165 -5.15 1.69 24.18
CA SER A 165 -6.50 1.47 23.63
C SER A 165 -6.94 2.60 22.69
N GLY A 166 -6.61 3.86 23.04
CA GLY A 166 -6.91 5.01 22.18
C GLY A 166 -6.19 4.96 20.85
N VAL A 167 -4.93 4.52 20.86
CA VAL A 167 -4.14 4.38 19.62
C VAL A 167 -4.68 3.25 18.75
N PHE A 168 -4.97 2.07 19.32
CA PHE A 168 -5.53 0.95 18.56
C PHE A 168 -6.91 1.26 18.01
N ALA A 169 -7.77 1.98 18.77
CA ALA A 169 -9.07 2.44 18.30
C ALA A 169 -8.93 3.41 17.11
N PHE A 170 -8.00 4.35 17.17
CA PHE A 170 -7.70 5.26 16.07
C PHE A 170 -7.23 4.49 14.83
N CYS A 171 -6.31 3.55 14.98
CA CYS A 171 -5.83 2.71 13.90
C CYS A 171 -6.96 1.86 13.27
N ALA A 172 -7.84 1.28 14.10
CA ALA A 172 -9.00 0.52 13.63
C ALA A 172 -9.99 1.40 12.85
N LEU A 173 -10.29 2.60 13.34
CA LEU A 173 -11.17 3.56 12.66
C LEU A 173 -10.58 4.01 11.32
N ALA A 174 -9.28 4.31 11.27
CA ALA A 174 -8.60 4.67 10.03
C ALA A 174 -8.62 3.52 9.01
N SER A 175 -8.35 2.28 9.45
CA SER A 175 -8.41 1.09 8.60
C SER A 175 -9.84 0.79 8.13
N LEU A 176 -10.85 1.00 8.97
CA LEU A 176 -12.26 0.86 8.59
C LEU A 176 -12.67 1.91 7.54
N ALA A 177 -12.29 3.18 7.73
CA ALA A 177 -12.54 4.24 6.77
C ALA A 177 -11.88 3.92 5.42
N TRP A 178 -10.65 3.41 5.43
CA TRP A 178 -9.97 2.97 4.22
C TRP A 178 -10.69 1.80 3.55
N LEU A 179 -11.14 0.80 4.31
CA LEU A 179 -11.91 -0.33 3.78
C LEU A 179 -13.19 0.14 3.10
N ILE A 180 -13.94 1.04 3.73
CA ILE A 180 -15.16 1.64 3.14
C ILE A 180 -14.79 2.37 1.83
N LEU A 181 -13.74 3.19 1.84
CA LEU A 181 -13.26 3.89 0.65
C LEU A 181 -12.87 2.92 -0.48
N ALA A 182 -12.28 1.77 -0.15
CA ALA A 182 -11.90 0.74 -1.12
C ALA A 182 -13.12 0.05 -1.79
N PHE A 183 -14.31 0.13 -1.18
CA PHE A 183 -15.55 -0.38 -1.77
C PHE A 183 -16.34 0.68 -2.56
N THR A 184 -16.13 1.98 -2.34
CA THR A 184 -16.95 3.07 -2.91
C THR A 184 -16.60 3.45 -4.35
N GLY A 185 -15.58 2.86 -4.97
CA GLY A 185 -15.13 3.25 -6.30
C GLY A 185 -15.28 2.16 -7.35
N ALA A 186 -15.41 2.58 -8.61
CA ALA A 186 -15.24 1.68 -9.74
C ALA A 186 -13.84 1.05 -9.67
N THR A 187 -13.75 -0.25 -9.91
CA THR A 187 -12.47 -0.93 -10.04
C THR A 187 -11.81 -0.48 -11.32
N PRO A 188 -10.65 0.17 -11.27
CA PRO A 188 -9.96 0.60 -12.48
C PRO A 188 -9.47 -0.59 -13.29
N GLU A 189 -9.47 -0.46 -14.59
CA GLU A 189 -8.84 -1.43 -15.47
C GLU A 189 -7.32 -1.32 -15.33
N LEU A 190 -6.69 -2.44 -14.99
CA LEU A 190 -5.23 -2.52 -14.89
C LEU A 190 -4.64 -2.67 -16.29
N ARG A 191 -3.84 -1.70 -16.70
CA ARG A 191 -3.15 -1.69 -17.99
C ARG A 191 -1.72 -2.19 -17.82
N ASN A 192 -1.25 -2.95 -18.78
CA ASN A 192 0.16 -3.28 -18.88
C ASN A 192 0.76 -2.25 -19.86
N SER A 193 1.71 -1.46 -19.43
CA SER A 193 2.41 -0.55 -20.34
C SER A 193 3.77 -1.13 -20.72
N VAL A 194 4.07 -1.08 -22.01
CA VAL A 194 5.38 -1.43 -22.57
C VAL A 194 6.07 -0.14 -23.00
N THR A 195 7.32 0.02 -22.64
CA THR A 195 8.15 1.13 -23.12
C THR A 195 9.02 0.61 -24.26
N LEU A 196 8.83 1.17 -25.43
CA LEU A 196 9.68 0.92 -26.58
C LEU A 196 10.73 2.05 -26.67
N ARG A 197 11.99 1.68 -26.74
CA ARG A 197 13.06 2.62 -27.01
C ARG A 197 13.24 2.76 -28.53
N LEU A 198 13.25 3.98 -29.00
CA LEU A 198 13.40 4.27 -30.42
C LEU A 198 14.89 4.42 -30.71
N ASP A 199 15.52 3.39 -31.26
CA ASP A 199 16.92 3.42 -31.70
C ASP A 199 16.98 3.83 -33.17
N GLY A 200 17.73 4.89 -33.48
CA GLY A 200 18.02 5.34 -34.86
C GLY A 200 18.19 6.85 -34.97
N GLU A 201 19.04 7.26 -35.92
CA GLU A 201 19.27 8.68 -36.29
C GLU A 201 18.23 9.20 -37.31
N THR A 202 17.27 8.37 -37.68
CA THR A 202 16.29 8.71 -38.71
C THR A 202 15.26 9.68 -38.17
N ASP A 203 14.93 10.64 -38.99
CA ASP A 203 13.82 11.59 -38.80
C ASP A 203 12.52 10.79 -38.79
N LEU A 204 12.17 10.26 -37.61
CA LEU A 204 10.99 9.43 -37.42
C LEU A 204 9.75 10.32 -37.53
N ASP A 205 8.93 10.07 -38.54
CA ASP A 205 7.60 10.61 -38.57
C ASP A 205 6.78 10.07 -37.39
N LEU A 206 6.73 10.87 -36.32
CA LEU A 206 6.14 10.48 -35.05
C LEU A 206 4.62 10.22 -35.16
N GLU A 207 3.97 10.94 -36.08
CA GLU A 207 2.53 10.81 -36.33
C GLU A 207 2.23 9.46 -37.01
N SER A 208 3.05 9.07 -37.98
CA SER A 208 2.96 7.74 -38.61
C SER A 208 3.29 6.62 -37.65
N LEU A 209 4.25 6.81 -36.74
CA LEU A 209 4.60 5.83 -35.71
C LEU A 209 3.46 5.62 -34.69
N GLU A 210 2.84 6.70 -34.19
CA GLU A 210 1.69 6.59 -33.29
C GLU A 210 0.51 5.88 -33.97
N LEU A 211 0.24 6.18 -35.23
CA LEU A 211 -0.79 5.53 -36.03
C LEU A 211 -0.52 4.03 -36.22
N HIS A 212 0.72 3.66 -36.56
CA HIS A 212 1.08 2.25 -36.77
C HIS A 212 1.04 1.44 -35.46
N LEU A 213 1.58 2.01 -34.36
CA LEU A 213 1.55 1.36 -33.06
C LEU A 213 0.12 1.26 -32.50
N GLY A 214 -0.71 2.29 -32.69
CA GLY A 214 -2.11 2.31 -32.27
C GLY A 214 -3.01 1.33 -33.06
N ALA A 215 -2.59 0.96 -34.28
CA ALA A 215 -3.29 -0.03 -35.09
C ALA A 215 -2.99 -1.50 -34.70
N LEU A 216 -2.04 -1.72 -33.82
CA LEU A 216 -1.70 -3.08 -33.35
C LEU A 216 -2.79 -3.62 -32.44
N GLN A 217 -3.13 -4.90 -32.63
CA GLN A 217 -4.14 -5.56 -31.85
C GLN A 217 -3.73 -5.68 -30.37
N GLY A 218 -4.52 -5.10 -29.47
CA GLY A 218 -4.27 -5.10 -28.03
C GLY A 218 -3.59 -3.83 -27.51
N VAL A 219 -3.39 -2.84 -28.36
CA VAL A 219 -2.90 -1.51 -28.00
C VAL A 219 -4.10 -0.57 -27.79
N ASP A 220 -4.27 -0.07 -26.56
CA ASP A 220 -5.36 0.85 -26.21
C ASP A 220 -4.94 2.33 -26.37
N HIS A 221 -3.67 2.62 -26.12
CA HIS A 221 -3.16 3.99 -26.16
C HIS A 221 -1.66 4.00 -26.45
N VAL A 222 -1.23 4.95 -27.29
CA VAL A 222 0.18 5.16 -27.61
C VAL A 222 0.55 6.58 -27.23
N THR A 223 1.69 6.78 -26.61
CA THR A 223 2.27 8.11 -26.38
C THR A 223 3.73 8.07 -26.78
N VAL A 224 4.11 8.84 -27.78
CA VAL A 224 5.51 8.99 -28.21
C VAL A 224 6.10 10.24 -27.57
N LEU A 225 7.23 10.08 -26.88
CA LEU A 225 8.01 11.18 -26.32
C LEU A 225 9.31 11.35 -27.12
N PRO A 226 9.36 12.31 -28.05
CA PRO A 226 10.53 12.52 -28.93
C PRO A 226 11.81 12.83 -28.16
N LYS A 227 11.69 13.61 -27.07
CA LYS A 227 12.83 14.02 -26.23
C LYS A 227 13.52 12.84 -25.55
N ASP A 228 12.74 11.84 -25.17
CA ASP A 228 13.25 10.66 -24.46
C ASP A 228 13.50 9.47 -25.41
N ARG A 229 13.24 9.67 -26.71
CA ARG A 229 13.29 8.62 -27.74
C ARG A 229 12.55 7.34 -27.29
N SER A 230 11.35 7.51 -26.79
CA SER A 230 10.56 6.43 -26.21
C SER A 230 9.11 6.49 -26.65
N ALA A 231 8.53 5.33 -26.93
CA ALA A 231 7.09 5.17 -27.13
C ALA A 231 6.52 4.32 -25.97
N TYR A 232 5.44 4.79 -25.37
CA TYR A 232 4.69 4.09 -24.33
C TYR A 232 3.41 3.56 -24.94
N ILE A 233 3.20 2.24 -24.78
CA ILE A 233 2.06 1.52 -25.33
C ILE A 233 1.26 0.93 -24.18
#